data_0983a9fa182868934bf1ec7fb389ec15
#
_entry.id   0983a9fa182868934bf1ec7fb389ec15
#
_cell.length_a   1.000
_cell.length_b   1.000
_cell.length_c   1.000
_cell.angle_alpha   90.00
_cell.angle_beta   90.00
_cell.angle_gamma   90.00
#
_symmetry.space_group_name_H-M   'P 1'
#
loop_
_entity.id
_entity.type
_entity.pdbx_description
1 polymer ?
#
loop_
_entity_poly.entity_id
_entity_poly.type
_entity_poly.pdbx_seq_one_letter_code
_entity_poly.pdbx_strand_id
1 'polypeptide(L)'
;NPNGSVNNIAAISNSSGNVMAMMPHPERTTNGDAIFSSMKEYIDENYPTINQPLSFSITNHKSKELNIDDKSTEWIIDLIITDNEAKSINTALNHLGFDIEVNRQIHWEINIEGEPTNVLNKIISSGELFNSNKEYIVDKKERYDASFLVRPNEDIYGRAKYESLTNRFDIKEISYIKRGVIWNINSKSGNLNDEINSILTTNIFFNPHCYEYYEIKK
;
A
#
# COMPACT_ATOMS: atom_id res chain seq x y z
N ASN A 1 8.44 -6.68 -32.57
CA ASN A 1 7.98 -6.34 -31.21
C ASN A 1 9.20 -6.04 -30.29
N PRO A 2 9.64 -4.78 -30.20
CA PRO A 2 10.82 -4.43 -29.39
C PRO A 2 10.62 -4.61 -27.89
N ASN A 3 9.36 -4.63 -27.41
CA ASN A 3 9.03 -4.66 -25.97
C ASN A 3 8.71 -6.07 -25.45
N GLY A 4 8.74 -7.10 -26.31
CA GLY A 4 8.53 -8.49 -25.90
C GLY A 4 7.10 -8.81 -25.44
N SER A 5 6.09 -8.01 -25.80
CA SER A 5 4.69 -8.29 -25.41
C SER A 5 4.19 -9.60 -26.02
N VAL A 6 3.41 -10.35 -25.25
CA VAL A 6 2.80 -11.60 -25.71
C VAL A 6 1.95 -11.33 -26.94
N ASN A 7 2.12 -12.16 -27.99
CA ASN A 7 1.40 -12.05 -29.27
C ASN A 7 1.50 -10.67 -29.97
N ASN A 8 2.51 -9.88 -29.66
CA ASN A 8 2.66 -8.51 -30.18
C ASN A 8 1.49 -7.59 -29.82
N ILE A 9 0.81 -7.84 -28.70
CA ILE A 9 -0.32 -7.03 -28.24
C ILE A 9 0.20 -5.64 -27.86
N ALA A 10 -0.37 -4.60 -28.47
CA ALA A 10 -0.12 -3.20 -28.15
C ALA A 10 -1.27 -2.55 -27.37
N ALA A 11 -2.48 -3.12 -27.46
CA ALA A 11 -3.68 -2.64 -26.80
C ALA A 11 -4.61 -3.81 -26.46
N ILE A 12 -5.44 -3.64 -25.46
CA ILE A 12 -6.50 -4.56 -25.05
C ILE A 12 -7.78 -3.78 -24.80
N SER A 13 -8.93 -4.42 -25.02
CA SER A 13 -10.23 -3.86 -24.67
C SER A 13 -11.05 -4.88 -23.87
N ASN A 14 -12.08 -4.40 -23.18
CA ASN A 14 -13.09 -5.28 -22.62
C ASN A 14 -13.94 -5.91 -23.74
N SER A 15 -14.74 -6.92 -23.42
CA SER A 15 -15.60 -7.62 -24.38
C SER A 15 -16.65 -6.72 -25.05
N SER A 16 -17.06 -5.65 -24.37
CA SER A 16 -18.01 -4.65 -24.89
C SER A 16 -17.36 -3.61 -25.80
N GLY A 17 -16.03 -3.54 -25.88
CA GLY A 17 -15.30 -2.60 -26.72
C GLY A 17 -15.34 -1.13 -26.26
N ASN A 18 -15.93 -0.83 -25.10
CA ASN A 18 -16.11 0.53 -24.60
C ASN A 18 -15.04 0.98 -23.59
N VAL A 19 -14.10 0.09 -23.27
CA VAL A 19 -12.91 0.40 -22.47
C VAL A 19 -11.69 -0.16 -23.18
N MET A 20 -10.68 0.67 -23.41
CA MET A 20 -9.44 0.27 -24.06
C MET A 20 -8.24 0.77 -23.25
N ALA A 21 -7.25 -0.10 -23.08
CA ALA A 21 -5.95 0.24 -22.56
C ALA A 21 -4.88 -0.04 -23.59
N MET A 22 -3.93 0.90 -23.78
CA MET A 22 -2.85 0.74 -24.74
C MET A 22 -1.54 1.29 -24.22
N MET A 23 -0.43 0.68 -24.66
CA MET A 23 0.92 1.16 -24.36
C MET A 23 1.36 2.34 -25.22
N PRO A 24 1.10 2.34 -26.54
CA PRO A 24 1.39 3.50 -27.40
C PRO A 24 0.62 4.73 -26.98
N HIS A 25 1.22 5.89 -27.19
CA HIS A 25 0.64 7.21 -26.97
C HIS A 25 0.13 7.82 -28.29
N PRO A 26 -1.11 7.53 -28.71
CA PRO A 26 -1.63 8.01 -29.98
C PRO A 26 -1.73 9.55 -30.05
N GLU A 27 -1.90 10.20 -28.91
CA GLU A 27 -1.95 11.66 -28.78
C GLU A 27 -0.62 12.37 -29.10
N ARG A 28 0.47 11.62 -29.21
CA ARG A 28 1.81 12.16 -29.50
C ARG A 28 2.21 12.11 -30.95
N THR A 29 1.34 11.60 -31.82
CA THR A 29 1.64 11.44 -33.25
C THR A 29 0.39 11.67 -34.09
N THR A 30 0.58 12.24 -35.30
CA THR A 30 -0.52 12.43 -36.26
C THR A 30 -1.12 11.10 -36.77
N ASN A 31 -0.38 9.99 -36.67
CA ASN A 31 -0.89 8.67 -37.00
C ASN A 31 -1.90 8.15 -35.99
N GLY A 32 -1.99 8.76 -34.81
CA GLY A 32 -2.93 8.42 -33.76
C GLY A 32 -4.36 8.91 -34.02
N ASP A 33 -4.55 9.89 -34.90
CA ASP A 33 -5.86 10.51 -35.18
C ASP A 33 -6.91 9.49 -35.62
N ALA A 34 -6.50 8.47 -36.39
CA ALA A 34 -7.39 7.39 -36.83
C ALA A 34 -7.97 6.57 -35.66
N ILE A 35 -7.22 6.43 -34.57
CA ILE A 35 -7.68 5.72 -33.35
C ILE A 35 -8.79 6.53 -32.68
N PHE A 36 -8.58 7.83 -32.49
CA PHE A 36 -9.59 8.72 -31.89
C PHE A 36 -10.85 8.82 -32.75
N SER A 37 -10.70 8.89 -34.09
CA SER A 37 -11.83 8.89 -35.01
C SER A 37 -12.65 7.60 -34.92
N SER A 38 -11.98 6.44 -34.89
CA SER A 38 -12.65 5.14 -34.74
C SER A 38 -13.35 5.01 -33.38
N MET A 39 -12.75 5.52 -32.31
CA MET A 39 -13.40 5.54 -30.99
C MET A 39 -14.65 6.42 -31.00
N LYS A 40 -14.60 7.56 -31.66
CA LYS A 40 -15.75 8.46 -31.79
C LYS A 40 -16.88 7.79 -32.58
N GLU A 41 -16.60 7.21 -33.74
CA GLU A 41 -17.57 6.46 -34.53
C GLU A 41 -18.23 5.33 -33.72
N TYR A 42 -17.42 4.54 -33.01
CA TYR A 42 -17.93 3.48 -32.14
C TYR A 42 -18.87 4.02 -31.05
N ILE A 43 -18.56 5.14 -30.42
CA ILE A 43 -19.40 5.77 -29.40
C ILE A 43 -20.70 6.25 -30.03
N ASP A 44 -20.63 6.94 -31.17
CA ASP A 44 -21.79 7.49 -31.85
C ASP A 44 -22.76 6.39 -32.34
N GLU A 45 -22.24 5.27 -32.83
CA GLU A 45 -23.04 4.12 -33.30
C GLU A 45 -23.63 3.28 -32.16
N ASN A 46 -22.92 3.15 -31.03
CA ASN A 46 -23.26 2.20 -29.96
C ASN A 46 -23.76 2.86 -28.68
N TYR A 47 -23.95 4.19 -28.68
CA TYR A 47 -24.35 4.95 -27.48
C TYR A 47 -25.55 4.36 -26.73
N PRO A 48 -26.62 3.82 -27.39
CA PRO A 48 -27.74 3.21 -26.69
C PRO A 48 -27.45 1.88 -26.00
N THR A 49 -26.39 1.16 -26.44
CA THR A 49 -26.04 -0.19 -25.94
C THR A 49 -24.96 -0.20 -24.87
N ILE A 50 -24.25 0.92 -24.68
CA ILE A 50 -23.11 1.02 -23.78
C ILE A 50 -23.53 1.17 -22.29
N ASN A 51 -24.80 1.43 -22.02
CA ASN A 51 -25.32 1.61 -20.65
C ASN A 51 -25.54 0.27 -19.91
N GLN A 52 -24.55 -0.63 -19.90
CA GLN A 52 -24.56 -1.71 -18.92
C GLN A 52 -23.99 -1.17 -17.59
N PRO A 53 -24.75 -1.25 -16.50
CA PRO A 53 -24.24 -0.82 -15.21
C PRO A 53 -23.02 -1.68 -14.86
N LEU A 54 -21.94 -1.01 -14.49
CA LEU A 54 -20.77 -1.69 -13.93
C LEU A 54 -21.20 -2.38 -12.63
N SER A 55 -21.20 -3.70 -12.62
CA SER A 55 -21.42 -4.45 -11.39
C SER A 55 -20.06 -4.66 -10.71
N PHE A 56 -19.90 -4.05 -9.53
CA PHE A 56 -18.75 -4.29 -8.67
C PHE A 56 -19.16 -5.31 -7.61
N SER A 57 -18.42 -6.39 -7.51
CA SER A 57 -18.50 -7.27 -6.34
C SER A 57 -17.65 -6.68 -5.22
N ILE A 58 -18.27 -6.31 -4.10
CA ILE A 58 -17.54 -5.92 -2.90
C ILE A 58 -16.83 -7.17 -2.36
N THR A 59 -15.52 -7.19 -2.37
CA THR A 59 -14.75 -8.26 -1.77
C THR A 59 -14.54 -7.94 -0.29
N ASN A 60 -15.14 -8.72 0.59
CA ASN A 60 -14.84 -8.65 2.02
C ASN A 60 -13.42 -9.12 2.25
N HIS A 61 -12.59 -8.23 2.74
CA HIS A 61 -11.21 -8.55 3.09
C HIS A 61 -11.18 -9.31 4.41
N LYS A 62 -10.42 -10.42 4.46
CA LYS A 62 -10.17 -11.14 5.69
C LYS A 62 -8.79 -10.80 6.21
N SER A 63 -8.73 -10.41 7.49
CA SER A 63 -7.44 -10.25 8.17
C SER A 63 -6.73 -11.59 8.25
N LYS A 64 -5.41 -11.57 8.12
CA LYS A 64 -4.55 -12.71 8.42
C LYS A 64 -4.10 -12.65 9.87
N GLU A 65 -3.70 -13.77 10.43
CA GLU A 65 -3.06 -13.82 11.72
C GLU A 65 -1.61 -13.35 11.61
N LEU A 66 -1.23 -12.37 12.44
CA LEU A 66 0.14 -11.86 12.46
C LEU A 66 0.99 -12.79 13.32
N ASN A 67 1.93 -13.47 12.69
CA ASN A 67 2.94 -14.27 13.38
C ASN A 67 4.31 -13.59 13.23
N ILE A 68 4.82 -13.08 14.35
CA ILE A 68 6.18 -12.52 14.45
C ILE A 68 7.08 -13.61 15.03
N ASP A 69 8.25 -13.78 14.42
CA ASP A 69 9.25 -14.73 14.91
C ASP A 69 9.83 -14.25 16.26
N ASP A 70 10.02 -15.16 17.21
CA ASP A 70 10.52 -14.84 18.55
C ASP A 70 11.93 -14.19 18.55
N LYS A 71 12.69 -14.39 17.47
CA LYS A 71 14.01 -13.75 17.24
C LYS A 71 13.90 -12.39 16.57
N SER A 72 12.70 -11.96 16.23
CA SER A 72 12.49 -10.69 15.56
C SER A 72 12.25 -9.57 16.58
N THR A 73 12.87 -8.43 16.30
CA THR A 73 12.57 -7.16 16.96
C THR A 73 11.64 -6.34 16.09
N GLU A 74 10.56 -5.84 16.65
CA GLU A 74 9.66 -4.93 15.99
C GLU A 74 10.00 -3.48 16.31
N TRP A 75 10.13 -2.64 15.28
CA TRP A 75 10.17 -1.19 15.41
C TRP A 75 8.95 -0.56 14.78
N ILE A 76 8.33 0.32 15.53
CA ILE A 76 7.27 1.19 15.05
C ILE A 76 7.88 2.59 14.93
N ILE A 77 7.85 3.16 13.74
CA ILE A 77 8.42 4.47 13.45
C ILE A 77 7.29 5.45 13.18
N ASP A 78 7.32 6.58 13.88
CA ASP A 78 6.39 7.68 13.68
C ASP A 78 7.12 8.94 13.23
N LEU A 79 6.36 9.90 12.68
CA LEU A 79 6.87 11.17 12.19
C LEU A 79 6.78 12.26 13.27
N ILE A 80 7.85 13.05 13.40
CA ILE A 80 7.84 14.30 14.19
C ILE A 80 7.06 15.40 13.47
N ILE A 81 7.01 15.30 12.13
CA ILE A 81 6.35 16.26 11.24
C ILE A 81 4.98 15.72 10.80
N THR A 82 4.15 16.58 10.24
CA THR A 82 2.84 16.16 9.71
C THR A 82 2.98 15.09 8.64
N ASP A 83 2.26 13.97 8.80
CA ASP A 83 2.16 12.92 7.79
C ASP A 83 1.12 13.30 6.73
N ASN A 84 1.60 13.73 5.55
CA ASN A 84 0.74 14.15 4.46
C ASN A 84 -0.05 12.98 3.85
N GLU A 85 0.47 11.74 3.92
CA GLU A 85 -0.21 10.55 3.42
C GLU A 85 -1.40 10.22 4.32
N ALA A 86 -1.20 10.18 5.64
CA ALA A 86 -2.28 10.00 6.61
C ALA A 86 -3.34 11.11 6.48
N LYS A 87 -2.91 12.37 6.30
CA LYS A 87 -3.82 13.50 6.12
C LYS A 87 -4.65 13.38 4.84
N SER A 88 -4.05 12.93 3.74
CA SER A 88 -4.75 12.73 2.46
C SER A 88 -5.81 11.62 2.57
N ILE A 89 -5.45 10.51 3.19
CA ILE A 89 -6.38 9.39 3.45
C ILE A 89 -7.51 9.83 4.37
N ASN A 90 -7.18 10.53 5.45
CA ASN A 90 -8.17 11.07 6.37
C ASN A 90 -9.18 11.99 5.67
N THR A 91 -8.69 12.89 4.81
CA THR A 91 -9.55 13.77 4.01
C THR A 91 -10.45 12.98 3.05
N ALA A 92 -9.90 11.98 2.36
CA ALA A 92 -10.69 11.15 1.44
C ALA A 92 -11.80 10.36 2.16
N LEU A 93 -11.49 9.76 3.31
CA LEU A 93 -12.46 9.01 4.10
C LEU A 93 -13.54 9.92 4.70
N ASN A 94 -13.18 11.12 5.17
CA ASN A 94 -14.16 12.10 5.64
C ASN A 94 -15.11 12.57 4.52
N HIS A 95 -14.61 12.73 3.28
CA HIS A 95 -15.46 13.04 2.12
C HIS A 95 -16.43 11.90 1.78
N LEU A 96 -16.08 10.65 2.10
CA LEU A 96 -16.99 9.50 1.97
C LEU A 96 -18.00 9.39 3.13
N GLY A 97 -17.93 10.28 4.10
CA GLY A 97 -18.87 10.35 5.22
C GLY A 97 -18.44 9.62 6.49
N PHE A 98 -17.20 9.11 6.55
CA PHE A 98 -16.66 8.51 7.78
C PHE A 98 -16.11 9.60 8.70
N ASP A 99 -16.60 9.69 9.92
CA ASP A 99 -16.12 10.66 10.93
C ASP A 99 -15.02 10.06 11.80
N ILE A 100 -13.85 9.94 11.20
CA ILE A 100 -12.67 9.28 11.78
C ILE A 100 -11.43 10.16 11.73
N GLU A 101 -10.45 9.79 12.53
CA GLU A 101 -9.09 10.30 12.50
C GLU A 101 -8.12 9.15 12.22
N VAL A 102 -7.20 9.36 11.28
CA VAL A 102 -6.24 8.36 10.82
C VAL A 102 -4.82 8.82 11.17
N ASN A 103 -4.07 7.92 11.78
CA ASN A 103 -2.62 8.03 11.98
C ASN A 103 -1.92 6.88 11.26
N ARG A 104 -0.72 7.15 10.75
CA ARG A 104 0.10 6.19 9.99
C ARG A 104 1.48 6.06 10.61
N GLN A 105 1.92 4.83 10.79
CA GLN A 105 3.25 4.50 11.31
C GLN A 105 3.92 3.48 10.39
N ILE A 106 5.25 3.52 10.30
CA ILE A 106 6.02 2.49 9.59
C ILE A 106 6.39 1.39 10.57
N HIS A 107 6.17 0.15 10.16
CA HIS A 107 6.53 -1.03 10.91
C HIS A 107 7.72 -1.72 10.26
N TRP A 108 8.71 -2.06 11.07
CA TRP A 108 9.83 -2.91 10.71
C TRP A 108 9.85 -4.15 11.59
N GLU A 109 9.93 -5.33 10.99
CA GLU A 109 10.26 -6.59 11.63
C GLU A 109 11.69 -6.94 11.23
N ILE A 110 12.58 -7.01 12.20
CA ILE A 110 14.03 -7.22 12.02
C ILE A 110 14.38 -8.53 12.69
N ASN A 111 14.70 -9.56 11.92
CA ASN A 111 15.14 -10.85 12.48
C ASN A 111 16.65 -10.86 12.60
N ILE A 112 17.16 -11.13 13.82
CA ILE A 112 18.57 -11.02 14.16
C ILE A 112 19.05 -12.35 14.75
N GLU A 113 20.19 -12.81 14.26
CA GLU A 113 20.91 -13.96 14.82
C GLU A 113 21.87 -13.49 15.92
N GLY A 114 21.73 -14.03 17.12
CA GLY A 114 22.58 -13.72 18.26
C GLY A 114 22.05 -12.59 19.15
N GLU A 115 22.98 -11.78 19.72
CA GLU A 115 22.63 -10.71 20.65
C GLU A 115 22.12 -9.45 19.93
N PRO A 116 20.84 -9.07 20.08
CA PRO A 116 20.24 -8.02 19.26
C PRO A 116 20.74 -6.60 19.57
N THR A 117 21.12 -6.32 20.82
CA THR A 117 21.41 -4.94 21.29
C THR A 117 22.48 -4.24 20.44
N ASN A 118 23.59 -4.91 20.18
CA ASN A 118 24.69 -4.34 19.37
C ASN A 118 24.29 -4.16 17.91
N VAL A 119 23.55 -5.11 17.36
CA VAL A 119 23.09 -5.09 15.97
C VAL A 119 22.10 -3.95 15.77
N LEU A 120 21.14 -3.79 16.67
CA LEU A 120 20.15 -2.69 16.62
C LEU A 120 20.83 -1.32 16.71
N ASN A 121 21.85 -1.16 17.55
CA ASN A 121 22.63 0.09 17.63
C ASN A 121 23.36 0.40 16.30
N LYS A 122 23.94 -0.61 15.64
CA LYS A 122 24.53 -0.44 14.29
C LYS A 122 23.47 -0.02 13.27
N ILE A 123 22.28 -0.62 13.28
CA ILE A 123 21.17 -0.28 12.40
C ILE A 123 20.72 1.17 12.65
N ILE A 124 20.55 1.59 13.91
CA ILE A 124 20.23 2.98 14.27
C ILE A 124 21.29 3.94 13.72
N SER A 125 22.55 3.63 13.93
CA SER A 125 23.68 4.47 13.48
C SER A 125 23.79 4.57 11.96
N SER A 126 23.30 3.57 11.24
CA SER A 126 23.29 3.58 9.75
C SER A 126 22.30 4.58 9.16
N GLY A 127 21.22 4.91 9.90
CA GLY A 127 20.12 5.74 9.41
C GLY A 127 19.28 5.12 8.27
N GLU A 128 19.45 3.81 7.99
CA GLU A 128 18.80 3.15 6.84
C GLU A 128 17.30 2.91 7.05
N LEU A 129 16.86 2.58 8.25
CA LEU A 129 15.46 2.23 8.50
C LEU A 129 14.59 3.43 8.87
N PHE A 130 15.19 4.51 9.38
CA PHE A 130 14.49 5.76 9.67
C PHE A 130 15.45 6.95 9.72
N ASN A 131 14.92 8.15 9.54
CA ASN A 131 15.67 9.39 9.57
C ASN A 131 15.40 10.12 10.90
N SER A 132 16.34 10.09 11.84
CA SER A 132 16.20 10.68 13.17
C SER A 132 15.93 12.20 13.19
N ASN A 133 16.08 12.92 12.06
CA ASN A 133 15.72 14.33 11.96
C ASN A 133 14.21 14.57 11.83
N LYS A 134 13.45 13.56 11.39
CA LYS A 134 12.01 13.70 11.13
C LYS A 134 11.18 12.50 11.63
N GLU A 135 11.85 11.47 12.12
CA GLU A 135 11.24 10.19 12.51
C GLU A 135 11.80 9.74 13.85
N TYR A 136 11.03 8.99 14.61
CA TYR A 136 11.46 8.40 15.87
C TYR A 136 10.86 7.00 16.07
N ILE A 137 11.55 6.18 16.86
CA ILE A 137 11.05 4.89 17.30
C ILE A 137 10.04 5.12 18.41
N VAL A 138 8.85 4.55 18.29
CA VAL A 138 7.77 4.67 19.28
C VAL A 138 8.07 3.78 20.49
N ASP A 139 8.28 4.39 21.63
CA ASP A 139 8.55 3.66 22.89
C ASP A 139 7.27 3.16 23.58
N LYS A 140 6.17 3.90 23.43
CA LYS A 140 4.87 3.56 24.04
C LYS A 140 3.80 3.45 22.99
N LYS A 141 3.14 2.30 22.94
CA LYS A 141 1.98 2.11 22.07
C LYS A 141 0.83 3.00 22.57
N GLU A 142 0.42 3.96 21.76
CA GLU A 142 -0.80 4.70 21.95
C GLU A 142 -2.01 3.78 21.76
N ARG A 143 -3.13 4.12 22.39
CA ARG A 143 -4.38 3.36 22.20
C ARG A 143 -5.20 4.01 21.11
N TYR A 144 -5.54 3.22 20.12
CA TYR A 144 -6.46 3.59 19.04
C TYR A 144 -7.70 2.70 19.10
N ASP A 145 -8.79 3.12 18.48
CA ASP A 145 -10.01 2.32 18.44
C ASP A 145 -9.83 1.08 17.57
N ALA A 146 -9.12 1.21 16.45
CA ALA A 146 -8.66 0.10 15.65
C ALA A 146 -7.24 0.34 15.14
N SER A 147 -6.48 -0.74 14.98
CA SER A 147 -5.14 -0.71 14.37
C SER A 147 -4.96 -1.94 13.50
N PHE A 148 -4.37 -1.76 12.34
CA PHE A 148 -4.03 -2.86 11.46
C PHE A 148 -2.71 -2.60 10.72
N LEU A 149 -1.94 -3.67 10.59
CA LEU A 149 -0.70 -3.70 9.85
C LEU A 149 -0.99 -4.13 8.40
N VAL A 150 -0.51 -3.37 7.44
CA VAL A 150 -0.55 -3.68 6.02
C VAL A 150 0.84 -4.01 5.53
N ARG A 151 1.02 -5.16 4.89
CA ARG A 151 2.29 -5.61 4.29
C ARG A 151 2.10 -5.92 2.80
N PRO A 152 3.05 -5.56 1.94
CA PRO A 152 3.01 -5.98 0.55
C PRO A 152 3.25 -7.49 0.45
N ASN A 153 2.61 -8.15 -0.52
CA ASN A 153 2.83 -9.57 -0.80
C ASN A 153 4.30 -9.83 -1.22
N GLU A 154 4.91 -8.84 -1.88
CA GLU A 154 6.32 -8.83 -2.24
C GLU A 154 7.00 -7.59 -1.63
N ASP A 155 7.78 -7.78 -0.56
CA ASP A 155 8.43 -6.69 0.17
C ASP A 155 9.77 -6.29 -0.47
N ILE A 156 9.68 -5.52 -1.54
CA ILE A 156 10.85 -4.97 -2.26
C ILE A 156 11.62 -3.99 -1.34
N TYR A 157 10.92 -3.21 -0.53
CA TYR A 157 11.55 -2.24 0.38
C TYR A 157 12.32 -2.91 1.50
N GLY A 158 11.73 -3.89 2.19
CA GLY A 158 12.41 -4.65 3.23
C GLY A 158 13.64 -5.37 2.71
N ARG A 159 13.51 -6.00 1.52
CA ARG A 159 14.63 -6.65 0.85
C ARG A 159 15.77 -5.67 0.51
N ALA A 160 15.45 -4.50 -0.06
CA ALA A 160 16.46 -3.49 -0.39
C ALA A 160 17.17 -2.96 0.86
N LYS A 161 16.45 -2.79 1.98
CA LYS A 161 17.05 -2.38 3.25
C LYS A 161 17.92 -3.48 3.87
N TYR A 162 17.48 -4.73 3.79
CA TYR A 162 18.30 -5.88 4.16
C TYR A 162 19.62 -5.91 3.37
N GLU A 163 19.54 -5.80 2.04
CA GLU A 163 20.72 -5.80 1.17
C GLU A 163 21.65 -4.62 1.46
N SER A 164 21.12 -3.43 1.72
CA SER A 164 21.92 -2.26 2.10
C SER A 164 22.65 -2.47 3.43
N LEU A 165 21.95 -2.90 4.46
CA LEU A 165 22.53 -3.13 5.79
C LEU A 165 23.57 -4.24 5.78
N THR A 166 23.35 -5.31 5.05
CA THR A 166 24.28 -6.46 4.98
C THR A 166 25.48 -6.19 4.08
N ASN A 167 25.31 -5.51 2.94
CA ASN A 167 26.38 -5.36 1.96
C ASN A 167 27.15 -4.04 2.11
N ARG A 168 26.46 -2.94 2.49
CA ARG A 168 27.10 -1.62 2.61
C ARG A 168 27.58 -1.34 4.03
N PHE A 169 26.82 -1.79 5.04
CA PHE A 169 27.14 -1.56 6.45
C PHE A 169 27.75 -2.77 7.14
N ASP A 170 27.90 -3.88 6.42
CA ASP A 170 28.51 -5.14 6.89
C ASP A 170 27.86 -5.72 8.15
N ILE A 171 26.55 -5.54 8.29
CA ILE A 171 25.78 -6.10 9.41
C ILE A 171 25.23 -7.47 8.97
N LYS A 172 26.04 -8.52 9.18
CA LYS A 172 25.73 -9.89 8.71
C LYS A 172 24.80 -10.68 9.61
N GLU A 173 24.56 -10.18 10.83
CA GLU A 173 23.73 -10.83 11.83
C GLU A 173 22.23 -10.72 11.56
N ILE A 174 21.81 -9.99 10.51
CA ILE A 174 20.41 -9.85 10.10
C ILE A 174 20.05 -11.01 9.17
N SER A 175 19.00 -11.77 9.50
CA SER A 175 18.48 -12.84 8.64
C SER A 175 17.49 -12.33 7.60
N TYR A 176 16.58 -11.45 8.02
CA TYR A 176 15.66 -10.75 7.13
C TYR A 176 15.12 -9.46 7.74
N ILE A 177 14.58 -8.61 6.87
CA ILE A 177 13.83 -7.41 7.27
C ILE A 177 12.51 -7.41 6.50
N LYS A 178 11.40 -7.18 7.21
CA LYS A 178 10.09 -6.96 6.59
C LYS A 178 9.59 -5.56 6.93
N ARG A 179 9.04 -4.88 5.91
CA ARG A 179 8.40 -3.58 6.07
C ARG A 179 6.89 -3.72 6.06
N GLY A 180 6.23 -2.88 6.84
CA GLY A 180 4.79 -2.71 6.79
C GLY A 180 4.39 -1.28 7.12
N VAL A 181 3.11 -1.00 7.00
CA VAL A 181 2.49 0.26 7.41
C VAL A 181 1.40 -0.07 8.42
N ILE A 182 1.48 0.53 9.59
CA ILE A 182 0.40 0.47 10.58
C ILE A 182 -0.53 1.65 10.35
N TRP A 183 -1.80 1.35 10.17
CA TRP A 183 -2.87 2.31 10.13
C TRP A 183 -3.64 2.25 11.45
N ASN A 184 -3.69 3.37 12.13
CA ASN A 184 -4.38 3.55 13.38
C ASN A 184 -5.60 4.44 13.14
N ILE A 185 -6.74 4.06 13.66
CA ILE A 185 -8.02 4.74 13.46
C ILE A 185 -8.64 5.05 14.81
N ASN A 186 -9.05 6.29 14.98
CA ASN A 186 -9.94 6.73 16.06
C ASN A 186 -11.27 7.19 15.45
N SER A 187 -12.37 6.69 16.00
CA SER A 187 -13.71 7.14 15.64
C SER A 187 -14.12 8.34 16.50
N LYS A 188 -14.57 9.40 15.88
CA LYS A 188 -15.14 10.54 16.59
C LYS A 188 -16.59 10.30 17.00
N SER A 189 -17.27 9.38 16.31
CA SER A 189 -18.66 8.99 16.59
C SER A 189 -18.80 7.88 17.65
N GLY A 190 -17.73 7.11 17.91
CA GLY A 190 -17.70 5.97 18.83
C GLY A 190 -18.23 4.64 18.27
N ASN A 191 -18.62 4.57 17.01
CA ASN A 191 -19.22 3.39 16.36
C ASN A 191 -18.31 2.68 15.36
N LEU A 192 -16.98 2.67 15.58
CA LEU A 192 -16.02 2.13 14.63
C LEU A 192 -16.22 0.64 14.28
N ASN A 193 -16.71 -0.18 15.22
CA ASN A 193 -16.87 -1.62 14.97
C ASN A 193 -17.81 -1.93 13.80
N ASP A 194 -18.84 -1.10 13.62
CA ASP A 194 -19.82 -1.25 12.53
C ASP A 194 -19.28 -0.65 11.20
N GLU A 195 -18.39 0.33 11.30
CA GLU A 195 -17.86 1.07 10.16
C GLU A 195 -16.57 0.49 9.59
N ILE A 196 -15.78 -0.25 10.40
CA ILE A 196 -14.44 -0.70 10.00
C ILE A 196 -14.44 -1.53 8.70
N ASN A 197 -15.40 -2.43 8.53
CA ASN A 197 -15.53 -3.21 7.32
C ASN A 197 -15.85 -2.33 6.10
N SER A 198 -16.72 -1.34 6.27
CA SER A 198 -17.06 -0.38 5.22
C SER A 198 -15.85 0.47 4.84
N ILE A 199 -15.06 0.90 5.83
CA ILE A 199 -13.82 1.65 5.62
C ILE A 199 -12.80 0.80 4.85
N LEU A 200 -12.58 -0.45 5.24
CA LEU A 200 -11.64 -1.36 4.58
C LEU A 200 -12.05 -1.67 3.13
N THR A 201 -13.36 -1.78 2.85
CA THR A 201 -13.87 -2.04 1.49
C THR A 201 -13.70 -0.86 0.54
N THR A 202 -13.34 0.34 1.02
CA THR A 202 -12.99 1.48 0.15
C THR A 202 -11.67 1.26 -0.60
N ASN A 203 -10.84 0.31 -0.16
CA ASN A 203 -9.50 0.04 -0.67
C ASN A 203 -8.54 1.26 -0.63
N ILE A 204 -8.85 2.29 0.16
CA ILE A 204 -8.04 3.51 0.28
C ILE A 204 -6.72 3.22 1.01
N PHE A 205 -6.72 2.35 2.01
CA PHE A 205 -5.53 2.02 2.78
C PHE A 205 -4.55 1.10 2.03
N PHE A 206 -5.06 0.18 1.22
CA PHE A 206 -4.24 -0.76 0.46
C PHE A 206 -5.02 -1.41 -0.69
N ASN A 207 -4.29 -1.90 -1.68
CA ASN A 207 -4.84 -2.74 -2.74
C ASN A 207 -4.81 -4.21 -2.28
N PRO A 208 -5.95 -4.88 -2.10
CA PRO A 208 -6.02 -6.26 -1.59
C PRO A 208 -5.38 -7.32 -2.50
N HIS A 209 -5.13 -6.99 -3.77
CA HIS A 209 -4.43 -7.89 -4.69
C HIS A 209 -2.91 -7.88 -4.52
N CYS A 210 -2.37 -6.81 -3.92
CA CYS A 210 -0.93 -6.62 -3.76
C CYS A 210 -0.48 -6.59 -2.31
N TYR A 211 -1.42 -6.51 -1.37
CA TYR A 211 -1.14 -6.37 0.06
C TYR A 211 -2.00 -7.31 0.88
N GLU A 212 -1.48 -7.67 2.03
CA GLU A 212 -2.17 -8.36 3.11
C GLU A 212 -2.33 -7.43 4.31
N TYR A 213 -3.40 -7.63 5.09
CA TYR A 213 -3.55 -6.89 6.32
C TYR A 213 -3.74 -7.82 7.53
N TYR A 214 -3.31 -7.34 8.68
CA TYR A 214 -3.29 -8.04 9.95
C TYR A 214 -3.88 -7.14 11.02
N GLU A 215 -4.90 -7.60 11.73
CA GLU A 215 -5.45 -6.85 12.87
C GLU A 215 -4.46 -6.89 14.04
N ILE A 216 -4.15 -5.73 14.59
CA ILE A 216 -3.36 -5.61 15.80
C ILE A 216 -4.33 -5.66 16.99
N LYS A 217 -4.37 -6.79 17.66
CA LYS A 217 -5.20 -6.97 18.86
C LYS A 217 -4.66 -6.08 19.99
N LYS A 218 -5.60 -5.45 20.74
CA LYS A 218 -5.31 -4.60 21.91
C LYS A 218 -4.73 -5.39 23.06
#